data_42eba75948efdbce1669111cc9485a32
#
_entry.id   42eba75948efdbce1669111cc9485a32
#
_cell.length_a   1.000
_cell.length_b   1.000
_cell.length_c   1.000
_cell.angle_alpha   90.00
_cell.angle_beta   90.00
_cell.angle_gamma   90.00
#
_symmetry.space_group_name_H-M   'P 1'
#
loop_
_entity.id
_entity.type
_entity.pdbx_description
1 polymer ?
#
loop_
_entity_poly.entity_id
_entity_poly.type
_entity_poly.pdbx_seq_one_letter_code
_entity_poly.pdbx_strand_id
1 'polypeptide(L)'
;EHPDGDEARHRGPFPNDVRDLDWSGLHLYLNANKRSVSLDLEHHDAALVLRDLLKNADIFIINDSTPSLERLKLRRNDLEGLNSRLIVTAITPFGLTGPYRDYIGDDLIAVSAGGFAYASPGIPDLIYEPDREPPLRANEKIGEYLAGIQAAVATMVAIMKRQMTGKGCEVDVSHQEAVAMVMAWDVGHASYIEPKPRAPVIFGAMPNAYLPCKDGYVVVAAFLEHQWGKVVDMMGNPEWAYLEVFSDPMERARNWDALRPLMMEW
;
A
#
# COMPACT_ATOMS: atom_id res chain seq x y z
N GLU A 1 -8.03 20.92 -9.74
CA GLU A 1 -7.22 21.34 -8.57
C GLU A 1 -7.98 22.41 -7.77
N HIS A 2 -7.79 22.43 -6.45
CA HIS A 2 -8.16 23.58 -5.63
C HIS A 2 -7.41 24.84 -6.10
N PRO A 3 -7.95 26.07 -5.93
CA PRO A 3 -7.22 27.30 -6.31
C PRO A 3 -5.81 27.44 -5.70
N ASP A 4 -5.59 26.87 -4.51
CA ASP A 4 -4.26 26.83 -3.86
C ASP A 4 -3.33 25.72 -4.42
N GLY A 5 -3.75 24.99 -5.43
CA GLY A 5 -3.02 23.89 -6.04
C GLY A 5 -3.31 22.50 -5.42
N ASP A 6 -2.83 21.46 -6.10
CA ASP A 6 -2.87 20.08 -5.62
C ASP A 6 -1.88 19.84 -4.49
N GLU A 7 -2.19 18.96 -3.54
CA GLU A 7 -1.30 18.64 -2.41
C GLU A 7 0.09 18.17 -2.86
N ALA A 8 0.18 17.46 -3.98
CA ALA A 8 1.45 17.00 -4.53
C ALA A 8 2.39 18.16 -4.91
N ARG A 9 1.86 19.35 -5.22
CA ARG A 9 2.66 20.54 -5.51
C ARG A 9 3.44 21.04 -4.29
N HIS A 10 2.94 20.74 -3.09
CA HIS A 10 3.55 21.15 -1.83
C HIS A 10 4.63 20.17 -1.33
N ARG A 11 4.88 19.08 -2.05
CA ARG A 11 5.85 18.03 -1.69
C ARG A 11 7.04 18.02 -2.62
N GLY A 12 8.22 17.81 -2.02
CA GLY A 12 9.47 17.63 -2.77
C GLY A 12 9.51 16.30 -3.56
N PRO A 13 10.64 16.01 -4.19
CA PRO A 13 11.84 16.88 -4.19
C PRO A 13 11.64 18.16 -5.00
N PHE A 14 12.36 19.21 -4.60
CA PHE A 14 12.38 20.48 -5.34
C PHE A 14 13.78 20.75 -5.88
N PRO A 15 13.94 21.41 -7.04
CA PRO A 15 15.24 21.80 -7.52
C PRO A 15 16.00 22.67 -6.51
N ASN A 16 17.23 22.31 -6.21
CA ASN A 16 18.09 22.99 -5.23
C ASN A 16 17.48 23.11 -3.81
N ASP A 17 16.54 22.20 -3.45
CA ASP A 17 15.77 22.24 -2.19
C ASP A 17 14.98 23.53 -1.95
N VAL A 18 14.74 24.31 -3.00
CA VAL A 18 13.91 25.52 -2.95
C VAL A 18 12.47 25.18 -3.33
N ARG A 19 11.56 25.38 -2.36
CA ARG A 19 10.13 25.08 -2.55
C ARG A 19 9.54 25.98 -3.65
N ASP A 20 8.97 25.35 -4.67
CA ASP A 20 8.26 25.99 -5.77
C ASP A 20 7.11 25.07 -6.20
N LEU A 21 5.86 25.59 -6.22
CA LEU A 21 4.65 24.82 -6.51
C LEU A 21 4.60 24.30 -7.94
N ASP A 22 5.29 24.94 -8.86
CA ASP A 22 5.34 24.51 -10.26
C ASP A 22 6.46 23.51 -10.53
N TRP A 23 7.40 23.35 -9.59
CA TRP A 23 8.58 22.50 -9.72
C TRP A 23 8.66 21.36 -8.69
N SER A 24 7.53 20.96 -8.12
CA SER A 24 7.48 19.72 -7.33
C SER A 24 7.74 18.51 -8.24
N GLY A 25 8.80 17.77 -7.96
CA GLY A 25 9.14 16.55 -8.70
C GLY A 25 8.01 15.51 -8.63
N LEU A 26 7.37 15.37 -7.45
CA LEU A 26 6.22 14.48 -7.27
C LEU A 26 5.04 14.88 -8.16
N HIS A 27 4.68 16.18 -8.17
CA HIS A 27 3.57 16.66 -8.99
C HIS A 27 3.84 16.48 -10.49
N LEU A 28 5.05 16.81 -10.94
CA LEU A 28 5.45 16.65 -12.33
C LEU A 28 5.44 15.19 -12.78
N TYR A 29 5.90 14.28 -11.91
CA TYR A 29 5.90 12.85 -12.19
C TYR A 29 4.49 12.26 -12.28
N LEU A 30 3.63 12.56 -11.30
CA LEU A 30 2.28 11.97 -11.23
C LEU A 30 1.30 12.59 -12.21
N ASN A 31 1.54 13.83 -12.69
CA ASN A 31 0.58 14.56 -13.50
C ASN A 31 1.04 14.80 -14.95
N ALA A 32 2.06 14.03 -15.41
CA ALA A 32 2.46 14.08 -16.82
C ALA A 32 1.27 13.81 -17.76
N ASN A 33 1.18 14.58 -18.84
CA ASN A 33 0.10 14.53 -19.86
C ASN A 33 -1.33 14.85 -19.34
N LYS A 34 -1.48 15.38 -18.13
CA LYS A 34 -2.77 15.87 -17.63
C LYS A 34 -2.96 17.35 -18.00
N ARG A 35 -4.21 17.73 -18.20
CA ARG A 35 -4.62 19.15 -18.30
C ARG A 35 -5.19 19.56 -16.95
N SER A 36 -4.76 20.70 -16.44
CA SER A 36 -5.23 21.23 -15.15
C SER A 36 -6.44 22.15 -15.36
N VAL A 37 -7.37 22.06 -14.43
CA VAL A 37 -8.48 23.01 -14.24
C VAL A 37 -8.52 23.36 -12.76
N SER A 38 -8.53 24.65 -12.44
CA SER A 38 -8.73 25.11 -11.05
C SER A 38 -10.23 25.27 -10.79
N LEU A 39 -10.73 24.60 -9.76
CA LEU A 39 -12.13 24.65 -9.35
C LEU A 39 -12.24 24.47 -7.83
N ASP A 40 -12.81 25.46 -7.17
CA ASP A 40 -13.12 25.38 -5.74
C ASP A 40 -14.45 24.65 -5.56
N LEU A 41 -14.41 23.39 -5.12
CA LEU A 41 -15.59 22.56 -4.89
C LEU A 41 -16.45 23.00 -3.68
N GLU A 42 -15.96 23.94 -2.88
CA GLU A 42 -16.73 24.56 -1.79
C GLU A 42 -17.61 25.71 -2.31
N HIS A 43 -17.29 26.25 -3.47
CA HIS A 43 -18.12 27.27 -4.10
C HIS A 43 -19.47 26.68 -4.60
N HIS A 44 -20.57 27.37 -4.36
CA HIS A 44 -21.93 26.88 -4.63
C HIS A 44 -22.19 26.48 -6.10
N ASP A 45 -21.52 27.12 -7.06
CA ASP A 45 -21.66 26.84 -8.50
C ASP A 45 -20.69 25.76 -8.99
N ALA A 46 -19.70 25.38 -8.21
CA ALA A 46 -18.64 24.45 -8.64
C ALA A 46 -19.20 23.07 -9.04
N ALA A 47 -20.19 22.58 -8.30
CA ALA A 47 -20.83 21.32 -8.63
C ALA A 47 -21.53 21.37 -10.01
N LEU A 48 -22.07 22.52 -10.42
CA LEU A 48 -22.69 22.69 -11.73
C LEU A 48 -21.65 22.62 -12.84
N VAL A 49 -20.52 23.32 -12.68
CA VAL A 49 -19.40 23.29 -13.62
C VAL A 49 -18.83 21.89 -13.75
N LEU A 50 -18.60 21.21 -12.62
CA LEU A 50 -18.11 19.84 -12.62
C LEU A 50 -19.07 18.89 -13.33
N ARG A 51 -20.37 18.97 -13.02
CA ARG A 51 -21.41 18.16 -13.69
C ARG A 51 -21.44 18.41 -15.19
N ASP A 52 -21.21 19.64 -15.63
CA ASP A 52 -21.17 19.97 -17.06
C ASP A 52 -19.97 19.30 -17.77
N LEU A 53 -18.82 19.26 -17.13
CA LEU A 53 -17.65 18.50 -17.60
C LEU A 53 -17.92 16.99 -17.67
N LEU A 54 -18.66 16.44 -16.70
CA LEU A 54 -18.96 15.00 -16.61
C LEU A 54 -19.95 14.50 -17.67
N LYS A 55 -20.70 15.39 -18.33
CA LYS A 55 -21.59 14.99 -19.44
C LYS A 55 -20.87 14.25 -20.55
N ASN A 56 -19.64 14.63 -20.84
CA ASN A 56 -18.83 14.09 -21.93
C ASN A 56 -17.62 13.28 -21.43
N ALA A 57 -17.49 13.06 -20.12
CA ALA A 57 -16.42 12.27 -19.58
C ALA A 57 -16.71 10.77 -19.72
N ASP A 58 -15.68 9.97 -19.95
CA ASP A 58 -15.75 8.51 -19.93
C ASP A 58 -15.60 7.96 -18.53
N ILE A 59 -14.69 8.55 -17.76
CA ILE A 59 -14.30 8.12 -16.44
C ILE A 59 -14.18 9.36 -15.55
N PHE A 60 -14.70 9.25 -14.35
CA PHE A 60 -14.53 10.22 -13.28
C PHE A 60 -13.83 9.54 -12.11
N ILE A 61 -12.62 9.99 -11.79
CA ILE A 61 -11.85 9.50 -10.63
C ILE A 61 -11.89 10.58 -9.57
N ILE A 62 -12.25 10.19 -8.36
CA ILE A 62 -12.35 11.11 -7.23
C ILE A 62 -11.86 10.45 -5.94
N ASN A 63 -11.10 11.19 -5.14
CA ASN A 63 -10.55 10.74 -3.85
C ASN A 63 -11.04 11.57 -2.66
N ASP A 64 -12.21 12.18 -2.78
CA ASP A 64 -12.82 12.95 -1.69
C ASP A 64 -13.52 12.03 -0.67
N SER A 65 -13.81 12.55 0.50
CA SER A 65 -14.51 11.81 1.56
C SER A 65 -15.93 11.40 1.16
N THR A 66 -16.42 10.29 1.68
CA THR A 66 -17.77 9.81 1.40
C THR A 66 -18.85 10.87 1.71
N PRO A 67 -18.80 11.59 2.87
CA PRO A 67 -19.75 12.68 3.13
C PRO A 67 -19.67 13.82 2.11
N SER A 68 -18.49 14.15 1.61
CA SER A 68 -18.32 15.18 0.57
C SER A 68 -18.93 14.75 -0.76
N LEU A 69 -18.69 13.49 -1.18
CA LEU A 69 -19.29 12.92 -2.39
C LEU A 69 -20.82 12.94 -2.33
N GLU A 70 -21.41 12.64 -1.18
CA GLU A 70 -22.85 12.68 -0.96
C GLU A 70 -23.38 14.13 -0.98
N ARG A 71 -22.71 15.05 -0.31
CA ARG A 71 -23.05 16.49 -0.29
C ARG A 71 -23.05 17.09 -1.68
N LEU A 72 -22.03 16.77 -2.48
CA LEU A 72 -21.84 17.27 -3.85
C LEU A 72 -22.67 16.51 -4.88
N LYS A 73 -23.34 15.43 -4.50
CA LYS A 73 -24.10 14.53 -5.40
C LYS A 73 -23.23 14.01 -6.55
N LEU A 74 -22.07 13.48 -6.22
CA LEU A 74 -21.08 12.96 -7.16
C LEU A 74 -20.98 11.43 -7.17
N ARG A 75 -21.90 10.73 -6.47
CA ARG A 75 -22.02 9.29 -6.56
C ARG A 75 -22.59 8.86 -7.91
N ARG A 76 -22.29 7.64 -8.32
CA ARG A 76 -22.76 7.12 -9.62
C ARG A 76 -24.27 7.27 -9.81
N ASN A 77 -25.06 7.01 -8.77
CA ASN A 77 -26.51 7.11 -8.83
C ASN A 77 -27.01 8.56 -9.09
N ASP A 78 -26.29 9.57 -8.58
CA ASP A 78 -26.61 10.97 -8.79
C ASP A 78 -26.26 11.44 -10.21
N LEU A 79 -25.31 10.75 -10.85
CA LEU A 79 -24.78 11.09 -12.16
C LEU A 79 -25.36 10.24 -13.30
N GLU A 80 -26.17 9.20 -12.98
CA GLU A 80 -26.71 8.30 -13.99
C GLU A 80 -27.58 8.99 -15.04
N GLY A 81 -28.45 9.91 -14.59
CA GLY A 81 -29.31 10.70 -15.48
C GLY A 81 -28.52 11.71 -16.31
N LEU A 82 -27.31 12.08 -15.89
CA LEU A 82 -26.44 13.00 -16.62
C LEU A 82 -25.65 12.29 -17.71
N ASN A 83 -25.05 11.14 -17.36
CA ASN A 83 -24.25 10.32 -18.27
C ASN A 83 -24.34 8.84 -17.86
N SER A 84 -25.21 8.11 -18.52
CA SER A 84 -25.46 6.68 -18.21
C SER A 84 -24.23 5.78 -18.50
N ARG A 85 -23.25 6.27 -19.25
CA ARG A 85 -22.02 5.53 -19.59
C ARG A 85 -20.83 5.88 -18.69
N LEU A 86 -20.95 6.89 -17.83
CA LEU A 86 -19.88 7.33 -16.96
C LEU A 86 -19.46 6.23 -15.98
N ILE A 87 -18.18 5.95 -15.90
CA ILE A 87 -17.58 5.15 -14.85
C ILE A 87 -17.12 6.11 -13.74
N VAL A 88 -17.60 5.90 -12.53
CA VAL A 88 -17.18 6.68 -11.35
C VAL A 88 -16.28 5.82 -10.50
N THR A 89 -15.02 6.19 -10.37
CA THR A 89 -14.04 5.50 -9.51
C THR A 89 -13.78 6.36 -8.28
N ALA A 90 -14.30 5.93 -7.14
CA ALA A 90 -14.06 6.58 -5.85
C ALA A 90 -12.92 5.87 -5.11
N ILE A 91 -11.97 6.65 -4.64
CA ILE A 91 -10.83 6.18 -3.84
C ILE A 91 -10.93 6.86 -2.48
N THR A 92 -11.22 6.10 -1.43
CA THR A 92 -11.45 6.64 -0.08
C THR A 92 -10.62 5.87 0.95
N PRO A 93 -10.41 6.39 2.16
CA PRO A 93 -9.66 5.66 3.18
C PRO A 93 -10.24 4.28 3.50
N PHE A 94 -11.57 4.17 3.59
CA PHE A 94 -12.25 2.96 4.06
C PHE A 94 -13.36 2.44 3.14
N GLY A 95 -13.48 2.95 1.94
CA GLY A 95 -14.55 2.60 1.00
C GLY A 95 -15.83 3.42 1.21
N LEU A 96 -16.76 3.24 0.29
CA LEU A 96 -18.05 3.95 0.28
C LEU A 96 -19.12 3.29 1.15
N THR A 97 -18.82 2.12 1.73
CA THR A 97 -19.73 1.31 2.53
C THR A 97 -19.04 0.81 3.80
N GLY A 98 -19.81 0.19 4.70
CA GLY A 98 -19.26 -0.35 5.94
C GLY A 98 -19.19 0.66 7.09
N PRO A 99 -18.78 0.20 8.29
CA PRO A 99 -18.86 0.99 9.52
C PRO A 99 -17.84 2.15 9.58
N TYR A 100 -16.78 2.12 8.78
CA TYR A 100 -15.72 3.13 8.79
C TYR A 100 -15.79 4.11 7.62
N ARG A 101 -16.81 4.00 6.74
CA ARG A 101 -16.92 4.79 5.52
C ARG A 101 -16.82 6.32 5.73
N ASP A 102 -17.27 6.79 6.88
CA ASP A 102 -17.33 8.22 7.21
C ASP A 102 -16.12 8.68 8.07
N TYR A 103 -15.18 7.75 8.36
CA TYR A 103 -14.00 8.09 9.13
C TYR A 103 -12.99 8.84 8.27
N ILE A 104 -12.34 9.80 8.91
CA ILE A 104 -11.19 10.48 8.33
C ILE A 104 -10.00 9.54 8.42
N GLY A 105 -9.28 9.39 7.32
CA GLY A 105 -8.07 8.58 7.25
C GLY A 105 -7.03 9.23 6.35
N ASP A 106 -5.79 9.02 6.72
CA ASP A 106 -4.63 9.30 5.88
C ASP A 106 -3.88 8.01 5.54
N ASP A 107 -2.75 8.13 4.87
CA ASP A 107 -1.92 6.99 4.49
C ASP A 107 -1.49 6.14 5.69
N LEU A 108 -1.05 6.78 6.79
CA LEU A 108 -0.60 6.06 7.99
C LEU A 108 -1.73 5.26 8.63
N ILE A 109 -2.93 5.84 8.69
CA ILE A 109 -4.11 5.17 9.24
C ILE A 109 -4.52 4.00 8.34
N ALA A 110 -4.56 4.19 7.03
CA ALA A 110 -4.90 3.14 6.07
C ALA A 110 -3.89 1.99 6.07
N VAL A 111 -2.59 2.31 6.12
CA VAL A 111 -1.48 1.34 6.20
C VAL A 111 -1.54 0.55 7.51
N SER A 112 -1.88 1.22 8.62
CA SER A 112 -2.04 0.55 9.92
C SER A 112 -3.29 -0.34 9.95
N ALA A 113 -4.43 0.16 9.47
CA ALA A 113 -5.68 -0.59 9.43
C ALA A 113 -5.65 -1.74 8.41
N GLY A 114 -4.86 -1.63 7.34
CA GLY A 114 -4.62 -2.69 6.36
C GLY A 114 -3.61 -3.75 6.79
N GLY A 115 -2.96 -3.59 7.97
CA GLY A 115 -2.06 -4.58 8.57
C GLY A 115 -0.58 -4.38 8.26
N PHE A 116 -0.19 -3.54 7.32
CA PHE A 116 1.21 -3.36 6.93
C PHE A 116 2.08 -2.85 8.07
N ALA A 117 1.60 -1.87 8.85
CA ALA A 117 2.34 -1.35 10.00
C ALA A 117 2.53 -2.40 11.11
N TYR A 118 1.61 -3.37 11.22
CA TYR A 118 1.73 -4.50 12.13
C TYR A 118 2.87 -5.44 11.72
N ALA A 119 3.01 -5.70 10.44
CA ALA A 119 4.06 -6.57 9.90
C ALA A 119 5.42 -5.86 9.73
N SER A 120 5.47 -4.54 9.86
CA SER A 120 6.70 -3.76 9.78
C SER A 120 7.29 -3.49 11.17
N PRO A 121 8.60 -3.57 11.32
CA PRO A 121 9.67 -3.75 10.33
C PRO A 121 9.94 -5.19 9.91
N GLY A 122 9.17 -6.17 10.34
CA GLY A 122 9.27 -7.54 9.85
C GLY A 122 10.45 -8.38 10.37
N ILE A 123 11.30 -7.83 11.25
CA ILE A 123 12.49 -8.52 11.74
C ILE A 123 12.51 -8.50 13.28
N PRO A 124 12.47 -9.68 13.94
CA PRO A 124 12.40 -9.81 15.39
C PRO A 124 13.47 -9.04 16.11
N ASP A 125 14.68 -9.12 15.58
CA ASP A 125 15.88 -8.62 16.22
C ASP A 125 16.00 -7.09 16.28
N LEU A 126 15.16 -6.38 15.53
CA LEU A 126 15.13 -4.92 15.49
C LEU A 126 14.04 -4.32 16.36
N ILE A 127 13.10 -5.14 16.90
CA ILE A 127 12.02 -4.68 17.75
C ILE A 127 12.19 -5.29 19.13
N TYR A 128 12.69 -4.51 20.07
CA TYR A 128 12.87 -4.93 21.45
C TYR A 128 11.54 -4.92 22.23
N GLU A 129 10.66 -3.97 21.94
CA GLU A 129 9.40 -3.80 22.66
C GLU A 129 8.29 -3.35 21.67
N PRO A 130 7.74 -4.29 20.88
CA PRO A 130 6.79 -3.98 19.82
C PRO A 130 5.54 -3.23 20.30
N ASP A 131 5.12 -3.43 21.55
CA ASP A 131 3.95 -2.78 22.13
C ASP A 131 4.22 -1.32 22.56
N ARG A 132 5.48 -0.91 22.61
CA ARG A 132 5.93 0.44 22.95
C ARG A 132 6.45 1.24 21.77
N GLU A 133 6.73 0.56 20.67
CA GLU A 133 7.19 1.20 19.44
C GLU A 133 6.04 1.91 18.74
N PRO A 134 6.23 3.16 18.30
CA PRO A 134 5.21 3.82 17.48
C PRO A 134 5.05 3.09 16.14
N PRO A 135 3.87 3.17 15.51
CA PRO A 135 3.67 2.62 14.18
C PRO A 135 4.70 3.19 13.20
N LEU A 136 5.40 2.31 12.48
CA LEU A 136 6.33 2.73 11.45
C LEU A 136 5.56 3.11 10.19
N ARG A 137 5.78 4.34 9.76
CA ARG A 137 5.32 4.76 8.45
C ARG A 137 6.29 4.22 7.39
N ALA A 138 5.76 3.55 6.37
CA ALA A 138 6.53 3.26 5.18
C ALA A 138 7.04 4.56 4.55
N ASN A 139 8.21 4.50 3.91
CA ASN A 139 8.68 5.63 3.12
C ASN A 139 7.65 5.93 2.01
N GLU A 140 7.42 7.21 1.74
CA GLU A 140 6.37 7.68 0.85
C GLU A 140 4.94 7.31 1.34
N LYS A 141 3.93 7.58 0.52
CA LYS A 141 2.54 7.23 0.79
C LYS A 141 2.15 5.92 0.09
N ILE A 142 2.67 4.81 0.60
CA ILE A 142 2.52 3.49 -0.04
C ILE A 142 1.06 3.06 -0.16
N GLY A 143 0.23 3.37 0.83
CA GLY A 143 -1.20 3.06 0.80
C GLY A 143 -1.93 3.80 -0.31
N GLU A 144 -1.60 5.08 -0.52
CA GLU A 144 -2.15 5.89 -1.62
C GLU A 144 -1.72 5.34 -2.99
N TYR A 145 -0.44 4.94 -3.15
CA TYR A 145 0.02 4.31 -4.39
C TYR A 145 -0.66 2.97 -4.67
N LEU A 146 -0.80 2.12 -3.67
CA LEU A 146 -1.48 0.83 -3.82
C LEU A 146 -2.95 1.02 -4.21
N ALA A 147 -3.65 1.95 -3.56
CA ALA A 147 -5.02 2.28 -3.90
C ALA A 147 -5.15 2.86 -5.32
N GLY A 148 -4.21 3.72 -5.72
CA GLY A 148 -4.17 4.27 -7.09
C GLY A 148 -3.96 3.21 -8.17
N ILE A 149 -3.05 2.25 -7.94
CA ILE A 149 -2.82 1.12 -8.86
C ILE A 149 -4.06 0.23 -8.93
N GLN A 150 -4.65 -0.11 -7.77
CA GLN A 150 -5.85 -0.93 -7.72
C GLN A 150 -7.04 -0.24 -8.40
N ALA A 151 -7.20 1.07 -8.19
CA ALA A 151 -8.21 1.88 -8.87
C ALA A 151 -8.03 1.87 -10.40
N ALA A 152 -6.81 1.97 -10.89
CA ALA A 152 -6.52 1.89 -12.31
C ALA A 152 -6.94 0.52 -12.89
N VAL A 153 -6.56 -0.58 -12.23
CA VAL A 153 -6.93 -1.94 -12.65
C VAL A 153 -8.45 -2.12 -12.63
N ALA A 154 -9.10 -1.77 -11.53
CA ALA A 154 -10.56 -1.90 -11.40
C ALA A 154 -11.32 -1.03 -12.41
N THR A 155 -10.82 0.17 -12.70
CA THR A 155 -11.38 1.04 -13.75
C THR A 155 -11.26 0.42 -15.14
N MET A 156 -10.14 -0.24 -15.45
CA MET A 156 -9.97 -0.97 -16.72
C MET A 156 -10.99 -2.12 -16.85
N VAL A 157 -11.23 -2.88 -15.78
CA VAL A 157 -12.29 -3.90 -15.74
C VAL A 157 -13.68 -3.27 -15.95
N ALA A 158 -13.93 -2.13 -15.33
CA ALA A 158 -15.19 -1.38 -15.53
C ALA A 158 -15.38 -0.90 -16.98
N ILE A 159 -14.30 -0.52 -17.67
CA ILE A 159 -14.34 -0.20 -19.11
C ILE A 159 -14.76 -1.43 -19.93
N MET A 160 -14.17 -2.59 -19.67
CA MET A 160 -14.55 -3.83 -20.34
C MET A 160 -16.03 -4.16 -20.10
N LYS A 161 -16.49 -4.08 -18.85
CA LYS A 161 -17.91 -4.24 -18.50
C LYS A 161 -18.80 -3.27 -19.27
N ARG A 162 -18.41 -1.98 -19.35
CA ARG A 162 -19.15 -0.97 -20.12
C ARG A 162 -19.23 -1.29 -21.60
N GLN A 163 -18.17 -1.84 -22.20
CA GLN A 163 -18.18 -2.26 -23.60
C GLN A 163 -19.23 -3.35 -23.86
N MET A 164 -19.39 -4.27 -22.90
CA MET A 164 -20.36 -5.38 -23.01
C MET A 164 -21.80 -4.95 -22.72
N THR A 165 -21.99 -4.03 -21.76
CA THR A 165 -23.33 -3.67 -21.23
C THR A 165 -23.89 -2.36 -21.78
N GLY A 166 -23.03 -1.52 -22.34
CA GLY A 166 -23.36 -0.16 -22.75
C GLY A 166 -23.48 0.84 -21.60
N LYS A 167 -23.36 0.41 -20.32
CA LYS A 167 -23.59 1.20 -19.12
C LYS A 167 -22.33 1.36 -18.30
N GLY A 168 -22.14 2.56 -17.71
CA GLY A 168 -21.14 2.80 -16.70
C GLY A 168 -21.47 2.14 -15.36
N CYS A 169 -20.54 2.22 -14.41
CA CYS A 169 -20.72 1.69 -13.05
C CYS A 169 -19.91 2.52 -12.04
N GLU A 170 -20.15 2.28 -10.76
CA GLU A 170 -19.31 2.75 -9.67
C GLU A 170 -18.21 1.72 -9.39
N VAL A 171 -17.01 2.20 -9.17
CA VAL A 171 -15.85 1.45 -8.71
C VAL A 171 -15.50 2.03 -7.35
N ASP A 172 -15.58 1.22 -6.33
CA ASP A 172 -15.25 1.59 -4.94
C ASP A 172 -13.88 1.00 -4.60
N VAL A 173 -12.93 1.85 -4.22
CA VAL A 173 -11.58 1.46 -3.83
C VAL A 173 -11.25 2.03 -2.47
N SER A 174 -10.95 1.15 -1.53
CA SER A 174 -10.52 1.50 -0.19
C SER A 174 -9.00 1.43 -0.07
N HIS A 175 -8.37 2.46 0.51
CA HIS A 175 -6.94 2.39 0.84
C HIS A 175 -6.65 1.22 1.77
N GLN A 176 -7.49 1.01 2.79
CA GLN A 176 -7.35 -0.11 3.73
C GLN A 176 -7.35 -1.46 3.00
N GLU A 177 -8.29 -1.69 2.09
CA GLU A 177 -8.38 -2.94 1.33
C GLU A 177 -7.21 -3.11 0.36
N ALA A 178 -6.76 -2.01 -0.27
CA ALA A 178 -5.60 -2.04 -1.16
C ALA A 178 -4.32 -2.45 -0.41
N VAL A 179 -4.16 -1.99 0.82
CA VAL A 179 -3.06 -2.42 1.69
C VAL A 179 -3.26 -3.86 2.14
N ALA A 180 -4.46 -4.24 2.59
CA ALA A 180 -4.76 -5.60 3.03
C ALA A 180 -4.53 -6.64 1.92
N MET A 181 -4.73 -6.28 0.66
CA MET A 181 -4.48 -7.16 -0.48
C MET A 181 -3.00 -7.57 -0.59
N VAL A 182 -2.05 -6.67 -0.29
CA VAL A 182 -0.62 -7.04 -0.30
C VAL A 182 -0.22 -7.78 0.97
N MET A 183 -1.07 -7.75 2.01
CA MET A 183 -0.93 -8.52 3.24
C MET A 183 -1.68 -9.86 3.21
N ALA A 184 -1.88 -10.44 2.02
CA ALA A 184 -2.68 -11.66 1.83
C ALA A 184 -2.19 -12.85 2.66
N TRP A 185 -0.88 -12.96 2.91
CA TRP A 185 -0.30 -13.97 3.79
C TRP A 185 -0.77 -13.82 5.23
N ASP A 186 -0.73 -12.60 5.76
CA ASP A 186 -1.11 -12.33 7.17
C ASP A 186 -2.60 -12.53 7.38
N VAL A 187 -3.43 -12.13 6.40
CA VAL A 187 -4.88 -12.39 6.41
C VAL A 187 -5.16 -13.90 6.38
N GLY A 188 -4.44 -14.66 5.54
CA GLY A 188 -4.54 -16.12 5.48
C GLY A 188 -4.11 -16.76 6.80
N HIS A 189 -2.98 -16.33 7.37
CA HIS A 189 -2.48 -16.81 8.65
C HIS A 189 -3.45 -16.53 9.80
N ALA A 190 -4.00 -15.33 9.88
CA ALA A 190 -4.98 -14.98 10.90
C ALA A 190 -6.25 -15.85 10.87
N SER A 191 -6.58 -16.40 9.68
CA SER A 191 -7.77 -17.26 9.50
C SER A 191 -7.52 -18.72 9.85
N TYR A 192 -6.28 -19.22 9.74
CA TYR A 192 -5.94 -20.65 9.87
C TYR A 192 -4.97 -20.97 10.97
N ILE A 193 -4.27 -19.99 11.50
CA ILE A 193 -3.27 -20.14 12.54
C ILE A 193 -3.64 -19.19 13.69
N GLU A 194 -3.44 -19.62 14.94
CA GLU A 194 -3.72 -18.74 16.07
C GLU A 194 -2.97 -17.40 15.95
N PRO A 195 -3.64 -16.27 16.29
CA PRO A 195 -2.99 -14.96 16.25
C PRO A 195 -1.74 -14.99 17.13
N LYS A 196 -0.59 -14.83 16.53
CA LYS A 196 0.65 -14.61 17.29
C LYS A 196 0.70 -13.15 17.74
N PRO A 197 1.24 -12.85 18.91
CA PRO A 197 1.59 -11.49 19.27
C PRO A 197 2.47 -10.91 18.18
N ARG A 198 2.45 -9.58 18.02
CA ARG A 198 3.27 -8.83 17.06
C ARG A 198 4.69 -9.38 17.03
N ALA A 199 4.90 -10.30 16.17
CA ALA A 199 6.21 -10.87 15.89
C ALA A 199 6.30 -10.94 14.39
N PRO A 200 7.41 -10.61 13.81
CA PRO A 200 7.62 -10.85 12.40
C PRO A 200 7.31 -12.31 12.16
N VAL A 201 6.36 -12.54 11.30
CA VAL A 201 6.11 -13.87 10.79
C VAL A 201 7.33 -14.19 9.94
N ILE A 202 8.28 -14.85 10.57
CA ILE A 202 9.33 -15.53 9.84
C ILE A 202 8.60 -16.65 9.13
N PHE A 203 8.18 -16.37 7.91
CA PHE A 203 7.59 -17.38 7.07
C PHE A 203 8.62 -18.47 6.88
N GLY A 204 8.48 -19.51 7.67
CA GLY A 204 8.86 -20.89 7.44
C GLY A 204 10.16 -21.22 6.71
N ALA A 205 10.90 -20.26 6.23
CA ALA A 205 12.13 -20.47 5.49
C ALA A 205 13.24 -19.58 6.06
N MET A 206 14.11 -20.19 6.83
CA MET A 206 15.33 -19.54 7.32
C MET A 206 16.56 -20.14 6.64
N PRO A 207 17.63 -19.34 6.45
CA PRO A 207 17.76 -17.95 6.87
C PRO A 207 17.06 -16.94 5.95
N ASN A 208 16.38 -15.96 6.57
CA ASN A 208 15.93 -14.74 5.96
C ASN A 208 16.03 -13.64 7.03
N ALA A 209 17.20 -13.07 7.18
CA ALA A 209 17.50 -12.17 8.29
C ALA A 209 18.52 -11.11 7.94
N TYR A 210 18.46 -10.01 8.67
CA TYR A 210 19.54 -9.03 8.73
C TYR A 210 20.54 -9.47 9.79
N LEU A 211 21.75 -9.71 9.38
CA LEU A 211 22.84 -10.07 10.29
C LEU A 211 23.82 -8.92 10.37
N PRO A 212 24.31 -8.55 11.57
CA PRO A 212 25.35 -7.54 11.69
C PRO A 212 26.64 -8.06 11.05
N CYS A 213 27.37 -7.16 10.41
CA CYS A 213 28.69 -7.41 9.87
C CYS A 213 29.65 -6.30 10.33
N LYS A 214 30.91 -6.35 9.90
CA LYS A 214 31.96 -5.46 10.38
C LYS A 214 31.64 -3.97 10.29
N ASP A 215 30.90 -3.54 9.28
CA ASP A 215 30.65 -2.15 8.94
C ASP A 215 29.16 -1.82 8.73
N GLY A 216 28.25 -2.72 9.14
CA GLY A 216 26.83 -2.51 9.03
C GLY A 216 26.02 -3.80 9.16
N TYR A 217 25.14 -4.04 8.22
CA TYR A 217 24.26 -5.21 8.18
C TYR A 217 24.29 -5.84 6.78
N VAL A 218 24.19 -7.15 6.75
CA VAL A 218 23.99 -7.94 5.52
C VAL A 218 22.66 -8.67 5.61
N VAL A 219 21.96 -8.75 4.48
CA VAL A 219 20.76 -9.59 4.37
C VAL A 219 21.18 -10.95 3.85
N VAL A 220 20.89 -11.99 4.62
CA VAL A 220 21.03 -13.38 4.17
C VAL A 220 19.62 -13.93 3.95
N ALA A 221 19.29 -14.25 2.69
CA ALA A 221 18.00 -14.79 2.31
C ALA A 221 18.20 -16.08 1.52
N ALA A 222 17.85 -17.22 2.11
CA ALA A 222 18.00 -18.54 1.50
C ALA A 222 16.70 -19.35 1.73
N PHE A 223 15.69 -19.05 0.94
CA PHE A 223 14.35 -19.67 1.06
C PHE A 223 14.31 -21.12 0.55
N LEU A 224 15.21 -21.49 -0.35
CA LEU A 224 15.25 -22.78 -0.98
C LEU A 224 16.49 -23.58 -0.56
N GLU A 225 16.40 -24.90 -0.50
CA GLU A 225 17.50 -25.74 -0.03
C GLU A 225 18.79 -25.55 -0.83
N HIS A 226 18.69 -25.39 -2.14
CA HIS A 226 19.87 -25.13 -2.96
C HIS A 226 20.52 -23.76 -2.66
N GLN A 227 19.73 -22.78 -2.21
CA GLN A 227 20.27 -21.48 -1.77
C GLN A 227 20.97 -21.62 -0.42
N TRP A 228 20.35 -22.37 0.52
CA TRP A 228 20.99 -22.70 1.79
C TRP A 228 22.32 -23.42 1.57
N GLY A 229 22.34 -24.44 0.71
CA GLY A 229 23.60 -25.11 0.37
C GLY A 229 24.70 -24.16 -0.13
N LYS A 230 24.34 -23.11 -0.89
CA LYS A 230 25.30 -22.08 -1.30
C LYS A 230 25.79 -21.21 -0.15
N VAL A 231 24.93 -20.89 0.81
CA VAL A 231 25.35 -20.16 2.02
C VAL A 231 26.30 -21.05 2.83
N VAL A 232 26.00 -22.33 2.99
CA VAL A 232 26.86 -23.29 3.69
C VAL A 232 28.23 -23.42 2.99
N ASP A 233 28.25 -23.53 1.67
CA ASP A 233 29.51 -23.51 0.87
C ASP A 233 30.33 -22.24 1.14
N MET A 234 29.68 -21.07 1.16
CA MET A 234 30.35 -19.78 1.43
C MET A 234 30.94 -19.73 2.85
N MET A 235 30.26 -20.34 3.83
CA MET A 235 30.77 -20.48 5.21
C MET A 235 31.88 -21.51 5.39
N GLY A 236 32.28 -22.20 4.32
CA GLY A 236 33.31 -23.21 4.37
C GLY A 236 32.84 -24.58 4.86
N ASN A 237 31.58 -24.87 4.68
CA ASN A 237 30.94 -26.16 5.03
C ASN A 237 31.11 -26.54 6.52
N PRO A 238 30.70 -25.70 7.46
CA PRO A 238 30.82 -26.00 8.88
C PRO A 238 29.96 -27.21 9.26
N GLU A 239 30.50 -28.06 10.14
CA GLU A 239 29.82 -29.33 10.53
C GLU A 239 28.43 -29.11 11.12
N TRP A 240 28.21 -28.02 11.87
CA TRP A 240 26.93 -27.70 12.46
C TRP A 240 25.81 -27.45 11.43
N ALA A 241 26.15 -27.04 10.21
CA ALA A 241 25.14 -26.78 9.16
C ALA A 241 24.42 -28.05 8.69
N TYR A 242 24.99 -29.21 8.97
CA TYR A 242 24.44 -30.54 8.61
C TYR A 242 23.71 -31.24 9.76
N LEU A 243 23.56 -30.59 10.90
CA LEU A 243 22.79 -31.14 12.02
C LEU A 243 21.31 -31.25 11.64
N GLU A 244 20.64 -32.27 12.16
CA GLU A 244 19.21 -32.55 11.90
C GLU A 244 18.32 -31.35 12.25
N VAL A 245 18.65 -30.60 13.28
CA VAL A 245 17.94 -29.38 13.70
C VAL A 245 18.01 -28.23 12.68
N PHE A 246 18.83 -28.36 11.64
CA PHE A 246 18.96 -27.40 10.54
C PHE A 246 18.72 -28.04 9.16
N SER A 247 18.15 -29.25 9.13
CA SER A 247 17.99 -30.08 7.93
C SER A 247 17.08 -29.46 6.86
N ASP A 248 16.09 -28.69 7.27
CA ASP A 248 15.15 -28.04 6.33
C ASP A 248 14.81 -26.61 6.78
N PRO A 249 14.16 -25.80 5.91
CA PRO A 249 13.85 -24.40 6.21
C PRO A 249 13.00 -24.19 7.45
N MET A 250 12.07 -25.11 7.73
CA MET A 250 11.17 -25.03 8.89
C MET A 250 11.91 -25.33 10.19
N GLU A 251 12.78 -26.35 10.18
CA GLU A 251 13.63 -26.66 11.33
C GLU A 251 14.62 -25.53 11.60
N ARG A 252 15.21 -24.93 10.56
CA ARG A 252 16.04 -23.73 10.73
C ARG A 252 15.25 -22.57 11.33
N ALA A 253 14.00 -22.37 10.93
CA ALA A 253 13.14 -21.32 11.49
C ALA A 253 12.79 -21.60 12.97
N ARG A 254 12.47 -22.84 13.32
CA ARG A 254 12.20 -23.25 14.71
C ARG A 254 13.40 -23.08 15.63
N ASN A 255 14.59 -23.31 15.09
CA ASN A 255 15.84 -23.29 15.83
C ASN A 255 16.67 -22.03 15.49
N TRP A 256 16.00 -20.93 15.07
CA TRP A 256 16.69 -19.71 14.66
C TRP A 256 17.57 -19.12 15.74
N ASP A 257 17.16 -19.17 17.00
CA ASP A 257 17.93 -18.69 18.14
C ASP A 257 19.26 -19.43 18.31
N ALA A 258 19.33 -20.70 17.88
CA ALA A 258 20.56 -21.49 17.88
C ALA A 258 21.36 -21.27 16.57
N LEU A 259 20.70 -21.14 15.43
CA LEU A 259 21.36 -20.98 14.12
C LEU A 259 22.01 -19.60 13.97
N ARG A 260 21.33 -18.55 14.41
CA ARG A 260 21.77 -17.17 14.24
C ARG A 260 23.18 -16.90 14.80
N PRO A 261 23.49 -17.26 16.07
CA PRO A 261 24.84 -17.07 16.61
C PRO A 261 25.92 -17.79 15.78
N LEU A 262 25.63 -19.01 15.32
CA LEU A 262 26.59 -19.78 14.51
C LEU A 262 26.86 -19.11 13.15
N MET A 263 25.86 -18.51 12.54
CA MET A 263 26.03 -17.73 11.30
C MET A 263 26.78 -16.42 11.55
N MET A 264 26.65 -15.84 12.73
CA MET A 264 27.34 -14.58 13.08
C MET A 264 28.82 -14.76 13.39
N GLU A 265 29.27 -15.98 13.68
CA GLU A 265 30.70 -16.27 13.86
C GLU A 265 31.49 -16.24 12.56
N TRP A 266 30.80 -16.40 11.42
CA TRP A 266 31.37 -16.32 10.07
C TRP A 266 31.41 -14.88 9.57
#